data_706f0b92a1ff65a3f355c97d33f67e35
#
_entry.id   706f0b92a1ff65a3f355c97d33f67e35
#
_cell.length_a   1.000
_cell.length_b   1.000
_cell.length_c   1.000
_cell.angle_alpha   90.00
_cell.angle_beta   90.00
_cell.angle_gamma   90.00
#
_symmetry.space_group_name_H-M   'P 1'
#
loop_
_entity.id
_entity.type
_entity.pdbx_description
1 polymer ?
#
loop_
_entity_poly.entity_id
_entity_poly.type
_entity_poly.pdbx_seq_one_letter_code
_entity_poly.pdbx_strand_id
1 'polypeptide(L)'
;MEETETKFVRPSELGRFSQTSELRLLDVCFGMGYNSAALMAALPATSSAWVQWWGLEVDPRPLGWALNHQPFCDLWPGAVLQRLKQLHKSGSWRDNGGQGTMLWGDARQKLKALPSSDQLDLILLDAFSPGRCPQLWSEEFLSTLAGRLAPGGRLLTYCRAAAVRSSLRRAGLTLRSLRPAAQQRIGWSAGTLAVKPYASEPLGEEGPGWTALSAMEEEHLKTRASVPYRDPEGVDEAEIIQQRRELEQQCCELESTSAWQRRWLMNKTLQQASDLS
;
A
#
# COMPACT_ATOMS: atom_id res chain seq x y z
N MET A 1 -0.37 -11.20 -11.97
CA MET A 1 -1.48 -10.36 -12.48
C MET A 1 -2.69 -10.36 -11.55
N GLU A 2 -3.27 -11.50 -11.13
CA GLU A 2 -4.43 -11.53 -10.23
C GLU A 2 -4.19 -10.80 -8.89
N GLU A 3 -2.99 -10.93 -8.34
CA GLU A 3 -2.61 -10.25 -7.09
C GLU A 3 -2.59 -8.73 -7.26
N THR A 4 -1.97 -8.23 -8.32
CA THR A 4 -1.90 -6.80 -8.64
C THR A 4 -3.29 -6.22 -8.88
N GLU A 5 -4.14 -6.93 -9.65
CA GLU A 5 -5.52 -6.55 -9.91
C GLU A 5 -6.32 -6.43 -8.62
N THR A 6 -6.21 -7.42 -7.75
CA THR A 6 -6.99 -7.50 -6.50
C THR A 6 -6.55 -6.47 -5.46
N LYS A 7 -5.24 -6.22 -5.33
CA LYS A 7 -4.68 -5.40 -4.25
C LYS A 7 -4.47 -3.94 -4.64
N PHE A 8 -4.23 -3.66 -5.91
CA PHE A 8 -3.82 -2.32 -6.35
C PHE A 8 -4.75 -1.70 -7.39
N VAL A 9 -5.17 -2.44 -8.43
CA VAL A 9 -5.97 -1.87 -9.52
C VAL A 9 -7.43 -1.66 -9.10
N ARG A 10 -8.13 -2.73 -8.74
CA ARG A 10 -9.55 -2.67 -8.41
C ARG A 10 -9.86 -1.73 -7.23
N PRO A 11 -9.12 -1.76 -6.10
CA PRO A 11 -9.40 -0.87 -4.97
C PRO A 11 -9.01 0.58 -5.21
N SER A 12 -8.23 0.89 -6.26
CA SER A 12 -7.91 2.28 -6.63
C SER A 12 -9.11 3.01 -7.21
N GLU A 13 -10.09 2.26 -7.78
CA GLU A 13 -11.28 2.83 -8.45
C GLU A 13 -10.89 3.90 -9.48
N LEU A 14 -10.07 3.52 -10.46
CA LEU A 14 -9.51 4.45 -11.45
C LEU A 14 -10.57 5.28 -12.22
N GLY A 15 -11.81 4.78 -12.29
CA GLY A 15 -12.94 5.52 -12.85
C GLY A 15 -13.21 6.86 -12.17
N ARG A 16 -12.81 7.04 -10.91
CA ARG A 16 -12.93 8.31 -10.17
C ARG A 16 -12.14 9.45 -10.83
N PHE A 17 -11.10 9.10 -11.57
CA PHE A 17 -10.20 10.06 -12.21
C PHE A 17 -10.54 10.33 -13.67
N SER A 18 -11.62 9.76 -14.20
CA SER A 18 -12.01 9.93 -15.60
C SER A 18 -12.33 11.38 -15.98
N GLN A 19 -12.76 12.18 -15.01
CA GLN A 19 -13.12 13.60 -15.17
C GLN A 19 -12.11 14.58 -14.55
N THR A 20 -11.00 14.07 -13.98
CA THR A 20 -9.95 14.92 -13.42
C THR A 20 -8.98 15.37 -14.51
N SER A 21 -8.36 16.54 -14.31
CA SER A 21 -7.30 17.02 -15.21
C SER A 21 -5.97 16.30 -14.99
N GLU A 22 -5.72 15.80 -13.79
CA GLU A 22 -4.46 15.19 -13.40
C GLU A 22 -4.71 14.03 -12.42
N LEU A 23 -3.91 12.96 -12.55
CA LEU A 23 -3.79 11.85 -11.60
C LEU A 23 -2.35 11.77 -11.10
N ARG A 24 -2.14 11.99 -9.82
CA ARG A 24 -0.83 11.96 -9.16
C ARG A 24 -0.62 10.65 -8.43
N LEU A 25 0.33 9.86 -8.90
CA LEU A 25 0.60 8.51 -8.45
C LEU A 25 2.03 8.37 -7.94
N LEU A 26 2.19 7.82 -6.74
CA LEU A 26 3.47 7.38 -6.17
C LEU A 26 3.51 5.86 -6.04
N ASP A 27 4.55 5.22 -6.56
CA ASP A 27 4.83 3.80 -6.40
C ASP A 27 6.08 3.63 -5.53
N VAL A 28 5.91 3.11 -4.33
CA VAL A 28 6.98 2.89 -3.35
C VAL A 28 7.40 1.42 -3.40
N CYS A 29 8.68 1.19 -3.70
CA CYS A 29 9.26 -0.11 -4.01
C CYS A 29 8.72 -0.66 -5.34
N PHE A 30 8.99 0.09 -6.40
CA PHE A 30 8.53 -0.18 -7.76
C PHE A 30 8.90 -1.59 -8.27
N GLY A 31 10.06 -2.12 -7.89
CA GLY A 31 10.53 -3.45 -8.24
C GLY A 31 10.57 -3.69 -9.75
N MET A 32 9.85 -4.71 -10.22
CA MET A 32 9.71 -5.01 -11.65
C MET A 32 8.68 -4.14 -12.39
N GLY A 33 7.91 -3.30 -11.67
CA GLY A 33 6.96 -2.38 -12.27
C GLY A 33 5.56 -2.93 -12.51
N TYR A 34 5.22 -4.11 -11.99
CA TYR A 34 3.90 -4.74 -12.21
C TYR A 34 2.74 -3.86 -11.78
N ASN A 35 2.81 -3.27 -10.59
CA ASN A 35 1.70 -2.50 -10.02
C ASN A 35 1.41 -1.24 -10.83
N SER A 36 2.44 -0.44 -11.11
CA SER A 36 2.31 0.75 -11.95
C SER A 36 1.89 0.43 -13.37
N ALA A 37 2.46 -0.62 -13.98
CA ALA A 37 2.10 -1.02 -15.34
C ALA A 37 0.62 -1.45 -15.42
N ALA A 38 0.14 -2.22 -14.45
CA ALA A 38 -1.26 -2.65 -14.39
C ALA A 38 -2.21 -1.46 -14.20
N LEU A 39 -1.88 -0.52 -13.29
CA LEU A 39 -2.66 0.71 -13.12
C LEU A 39 -2.71 1.54 -14.41
N MET A 40 -1.57 1.76 -15.06
CA MET A 40 -1.51 2.51 -16.32
C MET A 40 -2.30 1.83 -17.44
N ALA A 41 -2.28 0.47 -17.49
CA ALA A 41 -3.03 -0.31 -18.47
C ALA A 41 -4.54 -0.31 -18.19
N ALA A 42 -4.94 -0.18 -16.93
CA ALA A 42 -6.35 -0.18 -16.51
C ALA A 42 -7.00 1.22 -16.51
N LEU A 43 -6.25 2.28 -16.78
CA LEU A 43 -6.84 3.61 -16.94
C LEU A 43 -7.88 3.58 -18.06
N PRO A 44 -9.10 4.13 -17.85
CA PRO A 44 -10.12 4.16 -18.88
C PRO A 44 -9.60 4.84 -20.15
N ALA A 45 -9.86 4.25 -21.30
CA ALA A 45 -9.50 4.84 -22.61
C ALA A 45 -10.12 6.22 -22.82
N THR A 46 -11.22 6.52 -22.12
CA THR A 46 -11.91 7.81 -22.13
C THR A 46 -11.36 8.79 -21.08
N SER A 47 -10.40 8.36 -20.26
CA SER A 47 -9.78 9.27 -19.29
C SER A 47 -8.93 10.30 -20.00
N SER A 48 -9.20 11.57 -19.73
CA SER A 48 -8.38 12.71 -20.15
C SER A 48 -7.34 13.11 -19.08
N ALA A 49 -7.29 12.38 -17.97
CA ALA A 49 -6.39 12.70 -16.87
C ALA A 49 -4.92 12.60 -17.31
N TRP A 50 -4.17 13.66 -17.11
CA TRP A 50 -2.72 13.66 -17.24
C TRP A 50 -2.11 12.90 -16.07
N VAL A 51 -1.35 11.86 -16.34
CA VAL A 51 -0.70 11.04 -15.29
C VAL A 51 0.62 11.67 -14.88
N GLN A 52 0.70 12.13 -13.65
CA GLN A 52 1.93 12.52 -13.01
C GLN A 52 2.39 11.38 -12.08
N TRP A 53 3.46 10.69 -12.45
CA TRP A 53 3.92 9.49 -11.78
C TRP A 53 5.31 9.65 -11.16
N TRP A 54 5.49 9.12 -9.97
CA TRP A 54 6.80 8.96 -9.33
C TRP A 54 6.97 7.52 -8.86
N GLY A 55 8.20 7.00 -9.01
CA GLY A 55 8.61 5.71 -8.46
C GLY A 55 9.76 5.90 -7.48
N LEU A 56 9.72 5.18 -6.37
CA LEU A 56 10.82 5.08 -5.42
C LEU A 56 11.35 3.65 -5.47
N GLU A 57 12.65 3.47 -5.77
CA GLU A 57 13.28 2.17 -5.81
C GLU A 57 14.78 2.29 -5.50
N VAL A 58 15.30 1.33 -4.75
CA VAL A 58 16.73 1.30 -4.38
C VAL A 58 17.57 0.56 -5.41
N ASP A 59 16.98 -0.46 -6.06
CA ASP A 59 17.67 -1.35 -6.99
C ASP A 59 17.13 -1.20 -8.42
N PRO A 60 17.90 -0.71 -9.39
CA PRO A 60 17.45 -0.58 -10.78
C PRO A 60 17.37 -1.89 -11.55
N ARG A 61 17.96 -2.99 -11.06
CA ARG A 61 18.09 -4.25 -11.77
C ARG A 61 16.77 -4.99 -12.02
N PRO A 62 15.80 -5.04 -11.09
CA PRO A 62 14.55 -5.79 -11.28
C PRO A 62 13.77 -5.39 -12.52
N LEU A 63 13.67 -4.09 -12.81
CA LEU A 63 13.02 -3.61 -14.02
C LEU A 63 13.76 -4.09 -15.30
N GLY A 64 15.09 -4.04 -15.29
CA GLY A 64 15.91 -4.53 -16.41
C GLY A 64 15.71 -6.02 -16.67
N TRP A 65 15.67 -6.84 -15.61
CA TRP A 65 15.37 -8.28 -15.73
C TRP A 65 13.98 -8.53 -16.30
N ALA A 66 12.96 -7.80 -15.80
CA ALA A 66 11.61 -7.92 -16.31
C ALA A 66 11.50 -7.58 -17.80
N LEU A 67 12.13 -6.50 -18.24
CA LEU A 67 12.13 -6.08 -19.65
C LEU A 67 12.88 -7.02 -20.60
N ASN A 68 13.79 -7.85 -20.09
CA ASN A 68 14.46 -8.92 -20.85
C ASN A 68 13.66 -10.23 -20.87
N HIS A 69 12.51 -10.29 -20.20
CA HIS A 69 11.65 -11.46 -20.14
C HIS A 69 10.41 -11.27 -21.01
N GLN A 70 10.37 -11.93 -22.19
CA GLN A 70 9.31 -11.74 -23.18
C GLN A 70 7.89 -11.92 -22.58
N PRO A 71 7.58 -12.94 -21.75
CA PRO A 71 6.27 -13.09 -21.14
C PRO A 71 5.84 -11.89 -20.26
N PHE A 72 6.79 -11.18 -19.65
CA PHE A 72 6.47 -9.93 -18.95
C PHE A 72 6.09 -8.82 -19.94
N CYS A 73 6.85 -8.69 -21.01
CA CYS A 73 6.60 -7.65 -22.03
C CYS A 73 5.24 -7.84 -22.70
N ASP A 74 4.84 -9.08 -22.96
CA ASP A 74 3.58 -9.44 -23.63
C ASP A 74 2.32 -9.13 -22.78
N LEU A 75 2.48 -8.87 -21.48
CA LEU A 75 1.38 -8.50 -20.59
C LEU A 75 0.86 -7.08 -20.85
N TRP A 76 1.67 -6.19 -21.40
CA TRP A 76 1.42 -4.76 -21.36
C TRP A 76 1.07 -4.16 -22.72
N PRO A 77 0.10 -3.23 -22.77
CA PRO A 77 -0.11 -2.41 -23.95
C PRO A 77 1.19 -1.70 -24.37
N GLY A 78 1.39 -1.53 -25.68
CA GLY A 78 2.62 -0.96 -26.22
C GLY A 78 3.03 0.38 -25.61
N ALA A 79 2.07 1.26 -25.32
CA ALA A 79 2.35 2.54 -24.65
C ALA A 79 2.90 2.36 -23.23
N VAL A 80 2.32 1.44 -22.45
CA VAL A 80 2.80 1.12 -21.08
C VAL A 80 4.20 0.52 -21.14
N LEU A 81 4.42 -0.46 -22.03
CA LEU A 81 5.74 -1.07 -22.22
C LEU A 81 6.79 -0.03 -22.62
N GLN A 82 6.43 0.94 -23.46
CA GLN A 82 7.31 2.03 -23.86
C GLN A 82 7.70 2.91 -22.67
N ARG A 83 6.75 3.24 -21.77
CA ARG A 83 7.03 3.97 -20.52
C ARG A 83 8.02 3.22 -19.64
N LEU A 84 7.84 1.91 -19.44
CA LEU A 84 8.75 1.07 -18.66
C LEU A 84 10.16 1.04 -19.25
N LYS A 85 10.29 0.92 -20.60
CA LYS A 85 11.57 0.97 -21.30
C LYS A 85 12.27 2.33 -21.14
N GLN A 86 11.52 3.42 -21.17
CA GLN A 86 12.07 4.76 -20.94
C GLN A 86 12.53 4.92 -19.49
N LEU A 87 11.74 4.46 -18.49
CA LEU A 87 12.16 4.45 -17.09
C LEU A 87 13.47 3.68 -16.89
N HIS A 88 13.60 2.51 -17.49
CA HIS A 88 14.84 1.73 -17.41
C HIS A 88 16.03 2.45 -18.05
N LYS A 89 15.83 3.08 -19.22
CA LYS A 89 16.90 3.73 -20.00
C LYS A 89 17.36 5.06 -19.39
N SER A 90 16.43 5.89 -18.92
CA SER A 90 16.69 7.29 -18.58
C SER A 90 16.14 7.72 -17.20
N GLY A 91 15.48 6.83 -16.48
CA GLY A 91 14.83 7.15 -15.21
C GLY A 91 13.57 8.01 -15.33
N SER A 92 13.11 8.29 -16.57
CA SER A 92 11.91 9.11 -16.78
C SER A 92 11.23 8.78 -18.09
N TRP A 93 9.94 9.11 -18.17
CA TRP A 93 9.16 9.06 -19.41
C TRP A 93 8.25 10.28 -19.53
N ARG A 94 7.92 10.64 -20.77
CA ARG A 94 6.91 11.67 -21.08
C ARG A 94 6.27 11.35 -22.41
N ASP A 95 4.94 11.43 -22.44
CA ASP A 95 4.13 11.25 -23.65
C ASP A 95 2.85 12.12 -23.57
N ASN A 96 1.90 11.92 -24.49
CA ASN A 96 0.65 12.69 -24.52
C ASN A 96 -0.29 12.38 -23.32
N GLY A 97 -0.07 11.27 -22.61
CA GLY A 97 -0.91 10.85 -21.47
C GLY A 97 -0.30 11.15 -20.11
N GLY A 98 0.94 11.70 -20.06
CA GLY A 98 1.55 12.01 -18.78
C GLY A 98 3.06 12.08 -18.78
N GLN A 99 3.61 12.09 -17.58
CA GLN A 99 5.05 11.99 -17.33
C GLN A 99 5.33 11.20 -16.05
N GLY A 100 6.52 10.64 -15.98
CA GLY A 100 6.96 9.91 -14.79
C GLY A 100 8.44 10.07 -14.54
N THR A 101 8.82 9.99 -13.28
CA THR A 101 10.21 10.09 -12.82
C THR A 101 10.49 9.02 -11.78
N MET A 102 11.56 8.26 -11.99
CA MET A 102 12.09 7.32 -11.00
C MET A 102 13.13 8.02 -10.12
N LEU A 103 12.97 7.88 -8.83
CA LEU A 103 13.89 8.39 -7.81
C LEU A 103 14.64 7.20 -7.19
N TRP A 104 15.84 6.97 -7.65
CA TRP A 104 16.67 5.85 -7.20
C TRP A 104 17.32 6.13 -5.85
N GLY A 105 17.20 5.19 -4.92
CA GLY A 105 17.82 5.22 -3.59
C GLY A 105 16.81 4.96 -2.45
N ASP A 106 17.24 5.19 -1.23
CA ASP A 106 16.41 5.00 -0.04
C ASP A 106 15.11 5.83 -0.11
N ALA A 107 13.97 5.16 -0.10
CA ALA A 107 12.67 5.78 -0.24
C ALA A 107 12.39 6.85 0.84
N ARG A 108 12.89 6.66 2.07
CA ARG A 108 12.75 7.62 3.17
C ARG A 108 13.40 8.98 2.83
N GLN A 109 14.52 8.96 2.11
CA GLN A 109 15.21 10.15 1.67
C GLN A 109 14.66 10.69 0.35
N LYS A 110 14.35 9.79 -0.60
CA LYS A 110 13.86 10.18 -1.93
C LYS A 110 12.46 10.78 -1.92
N LEU A 111 11.62 10.37 -0.97
CA LEU A 111 10.30 10.97 -0.77
C LEU A 111 10.39 12.49 -0.48
N LYS A 112 11.47 12.96 0.14
CA LYS A 112 11.73 14.38 0.41
C LYS A 112 11.99 15.19 -0.87
N ALA A 113 12.40 14.54 -1.96
CA ALA A 113 12.65 15.19 -3.24
C ALA A 113 11.36 15.42 -4.07
N LEU A 114 10.22 14.82 -3.69
CA LEU A 114 8.95 15.15 -4.31
C LEU A 114 8.54 16.58 -3.93
N PRO A 115 7.97 17.36 -4.87
CA PRO A 115 7.45 18.68 -4.56
C PRO A 115 6.50 18.64 -3.36
N SER A 116 6.69 19.53 -2.40
CA SER A 116 5.89 19.54 -1.17
C SER A 116 4.43 20.00 -1.41
N SER A 117 4.20 20.73 -2.50
CA SER A 117 2.88 21.18 -2.95
C SER A 117 2.03 20.07 -3.56
N ASP A 118 2.67 18.99 -4.03
CA ASP A 118 1.97 17.95 -4.77
C ASP A 118 1.31 16.98 -3.80
N GLN A 119 -0.01 17.02 -3.80
CA GLN A 119 -0.83 16.05 -3.08
C GLN A 119 -1.11 14.86 -4.00
N LEU A 120 -0.93 13.65 -3.46
CA LEU A 120 -1.03 12.40 -4.21
C LEU A 120 -2.45 11.84 -4.14
N ASP A 121 -2.98 11.42 -5.28
CA ASP A 121 -4.26 10.75 -5.38
C ASP A 121 -4.15 9.27 -5.03
N LEU A 122 -3.03 8.63 -5.43
CA LEU A 122 -2.75 7.23 -5.18
C LEU A 122 -1.31 7.03 -4.71
N ILE A 123 -1.13 6.21 -3.68
CA ILE A 123 0.15 5.67 -3.24
C ILE A 123 0.07 4.15 -3.25
N LEU A 124 0.97 3.50 -3.97
CA LEU A 124 1.20 2.06 -3.91
C LEU A 124 2.38 1.82 -2.99
N LEU A 125 2.21 0.97 -1.98
CA LEU A 125 3.28 0.61 -1.05
C LEU A 125 3.46 -0.91 -1.05
N ASP A 126 4.45 -1.38 -1.79
CA ASP A 126 4.71 -2.81 -2.02
C ASP A 126 6.14 -3.21 -1.60
N ALA A 127 6.61 -2.69 -0.46
CA ALA A 127 7.89 -3.03 0.13
C ALA A 127 7.92 -4.48 0.64
N PHE A 128 9.09 -5.06 0.85
CA PHE A 128 9.23 -6.33 1.56
C PHE A 128 8.52 -6.29 2.91
N SER A 129 8.19 -7.47 3.47
CA SER A 129 7.42 -7.56 4.72
C SER A 129 8.03 -6.71 5.84
N PRO A 130 7.21 -6.21 6.80
CA PRO A 130 7.70 -5.39 7.91
C PRO A 130 8.82 -6.04 8.74
N GLY A 131 8.84 -7.37 8.82
CA GLY A 131 9.93 -8.09 9.48
C GLY A 131 11.24 -8.09 8.69
N ARG A 132 11.20 -7.86 7.38
CA ARG A 132 12.39 -7.84 6.51
C ARG A 132 12.86 -6.41 6.19
N CYS A 133 11.94 -5.47 6.13
CA CYS A 133 12.20 -4.09 5.73
C CYS A 133 11.42 -3.12 6.65
N PRO A 134 11.67 -3.13 8.00
CA PRO A 134 10.88 -2.36 8.95
C PRO A 134 10.94 -0.86 8.73
N GLN A 135 12.00 -0.35 8.12
CA GLN A 135 12.23 1.08 7.84
C GLN A 135 11.13 1.69 6.95
N LEU A 136 10.61 0.94 5.97
CA LEU A 136 9.52 1.42 5.10
C LEU A 136 8.12 1.19 5.69
N TRP A 137 8.07 0.64 6.89
CA TRP A 137 6.84 0.42 7.68
C TRP A 137 6.89 1.18 9.00
N SER A 138 7.91 2.04 9.19
CA SER A 138 8.00 2.88 10.38
C SER A 138 6.83 3.86 10.45
N GLU A 139 6.40 4.18 11.66
CA GLU A 139 5.31 5.12 11.89
C GLU A 139 5.59 6.48 11.26
N GLU A 140 6.84 6.92 11.31
CA GLU A 140 7.30 8.17 10.76
C GLU A 140 7.22 8.20 9.22
N PHE A 141 7.66 7.13 8.56
CA PHE A 141 7.56 7.02 7.10
C PHE A 141 6.10 6.92 6.65
N LEU A 142 5.28 6.08 7.32
CA LEU A 142 3.86 5.95 7.01
C LEU A 142 3.08 7.25 7.24
N SER A 143 3.42 8.00 8.29
CA SER A 143 2.85 9.32 8.56
C SER A 143 3.22 10.33 7.48
N THR A 144 4.47 10.28 6.99
CA THR A 144 4.92 11.13 5.88
C THR A 144 4.14 10.81 4.60
N LEU A 145 3.95 9.52 4.27
CA LEU A 145 3.13 9.11 3.13
C LEU A 145 1.67 9.58 3.27
N ALA A 146 1.07 9.40 4.45
CA ALA A 146 -0.30 9.85 4.75
C ALA A 146 -0.45 11.37 4.60
N GLY A 147 0.57 12.13 5.03
CA GLY A 147 0.62 13.58 4.87
C GLY A 147 0.60 14.04 3.41
N ARG A 148 1.16 13.23 2.51
CA ARG A 148 1.22 13.50 1.06
C ARG A 148 -0.09 13.20 0.33
N LEU A 149 -1.02 12.45 0.91
CA LEU A 149 -2.29 12.16 0.24
C LEU A 149 -3.16 13.41 0.12
N ALA A 150 -3.79 13.57 -1.03
CA ALA A 150 -4.91 14.49 -1.23
C ALA A 150 -6.13 14.06 -0.39
N PRO A 151 -7.06 14.96 -0.05
CA PRO A 151 -8.37 14.56 0.47
C PRO A 151 -9.04 13.55 -0.46
N GLY A 152 -9.49 12.40 0.06
CA GLY A 152 -9.99 11.28 -0.73
C GLY A 152 -8.90 10.43 -1.39
N GLY A 153 -7.62 10.80 -1.30
CA GLY A 153 -6.49 10.03 -1.80
C GLY A 153 -6.32 8.70 -1.06
N ARG A 154 -5.75 7.72 -1.74
CA ARG A 154 -5.67 6.32 -1.29
C ARG A 154 -4.24 5.82 -1.22
N LEU A 155 -3.91 5.11 -0.14
CA LEU A 155 -2.73 4.28 -0.02
C LEU A 155 -3.15 2.82 -0.07
N LEU A 156 -2.56 2.06 -0.96
CA LEU A 156 -2.82 0.64 -1.19
C LEU A 156 -1.58 -0.18 -0.86
N THR A 157 -1.77 -1.26 -0.11
CA THR A 157 -0.68 -2.19 0.24
C THR A 157 -1.19 -3.60 0.47
N TYR A 158 -0.37 -4.60 0.17
CA TYR A 158 -0.65 -5.98 0.55
C TYR A 158 -0.53 -6.21 2.08
N CYS A 159 0.11 -5.29 2.80
CA CYS A 159 0.39 -5.46 4.22
C CYS A 159 -0.88 -5.32 5.06
N ARG A 160 -1.07 -6.28 5.97
CA ARG A 160 -2.19 -6.34 6.94
C ARG A 160 -1.72 -6.36 8.39
N ALA A 161 -0.41 -6.12 8.62
CA ALA A 161 0.16 -6.12 9.96
C ALA A 161 -0.49 -5.06 10.84
N ALA A 162 -0.81 -5.42 12.09
CA ALA A 162 -1.45 -4.51 13.04
C ALA A 162 -0.61 -3.24 13.30
N ALA A 163 0.71 -3.37 13.38
CA ALA A 163 1.61 -2.22 13.49
C ALA A 163 1.41 -1.21 12.36
N VAL A 164 1.38 -1.69 11.11
CA VAL A 164 1.23 -0.85 9.91
C VAL A 164 -0.16 -0.19 9.89
N ARG A 165 -1.23 -0.98 10.08
CA ARG A 165 -2.60 -0.47 10.12
C ARG A 165 -2.80 0.56 11.23
N SER A 166 -2.28 0.28 12.43
CA SER A 166 -2.39 1.21 13.56
C SER A 166 -1.63 2.51 13.29
N SER A 167 -0.45 2.46 12.67
CA SER A 167 0.31 3.66 12.29
C SER A 167 -0.43 4.49 11.24
N LEU A 168 -0.99 3.86 10.20
CA LEU A 168 -1.82 4.55 9.19
C LEU A 168 -3.07 5.18 9.81
N ARG A 169 -3.71 4.50 10.77
CA ARG A 169 -4.86 5.05 11.52
C ARG A 169 -4.47 6.23 12.38
N ARG A 170 -3.33 6.17 13.10
CA ARG A 170 -2.81 7.30 13.89
C ARG A 170 -2.41 8.48 13.00
N ALA A 171 -1.99 8.21 11.77
CA ALA A 171 -1.75 9.25 10.76
C ALA A 171 -3.05 9.85 10.17
N GLY A 172 -4.24 9.49 10.70
CA GLY A 172 -5.53 10.07 10.33
C GLY A 172 -6.20 9.43 9.13
N LEU A 173 -5.76 8.25 8.67
CA LEU A 173 -6.39 7.56 7.55
C LEU A 173 -7.52 6.62 7.99
N THR A 174 -8.58 6.55 7.19
CA THR A 174 -9.65 5.55 7.31
C THR A 174 -9.19 4.25 6.67
N LEU A 175 -9.28 3.13 7.41
CA LEU A 175 -8.81 1.83 6.96
C LEU A 175 -9.93 0.96 6.39
N ARG A 176 -9.60 0.18 5.37
CA ARG A 176 -10.44 -0.88 4.80
C ARG A 176 -9.58 -2.12 4.54
N SER A 177 -10.22 -3.28 4.65
CA SER A 177 -9.63 -4.58 4.31
C SER A 177 -9.79 -4.87 2.83
N LEU A 178 -8.71 -5.18 2.14
CA LEU A 178 -8.78 -5.66 0.75
C LEU A 178 -9.35 -7.08 0.74
N ARG A 179 -10.33 -7.32 -0.13
CA ARG A 179 -10.94 -8.65 -0.30
C ARG A 179 -9.94 -9.60 -0.95
N PRO A 180 -9.77 -10.82 -0.42
CA PRO A 180 -8.96 -11.83 -1.10
C PRO A 180 -9.61 -12.22 -2.43
N ALA A 181 -8.81 -12.71 -3.39
CA ALA A 181 -9.32 -13.34 -4.58
C ALA A 181 -10.21 -14.54 -4.20
N ALA A 182 -11.21 -14.86 -5.03
CA ALA A 182 -12.26 -15.85 -4.73
C ALA A 182 -11.74 -17.25 -4.33
N GLN A 183 -10.51 -17.58 -4.70
CA GLN A 183 -9.87 -18.87 -4.43
C GLN A 183 -9.00 -18.87 -3.15
N GLN A 184 -8.84 -17.75 -2.45
CA GLN A 184 -8.04 -17.67 -1.22
C GLN A 184 -8.90 -17.99 0.01
N ARG A 185 -8.23 -18.58 1.03
CA ARG A 185 -8.89 -18.98 2.29
C ARG A 185 -9.66 -17.84 2.94
N ILE A 186 -10.93 -18.11 3.25
CA ILE A 186 -11.81 -17.26 4.04
C ILE A 186 -11.17 -17.02 5.43
N GLY A 187 -10.99 -15.76 5.83
CA GLY A 187 -10.60 -15.46 7.21
C GLY A 187 -9.64 -14.29 7.41
N TRP A 188 -8.84 -13.92 6.40
CA TRP A 188 -7.95 -12.75 6.47
C TRP A 188 -8.02 -11.94 5.17
N SER A 189 -7.92 -10.61 5.30
CA SER A 189 -7.82 -9.70 4.15
C SER A 189 -6.59 -9.96 3.29
N ALA A 190 -6.66 -9.54 2.04
CA ALA A 190 -5.53 -9.60 1.10
C ALA A 190 -4.53 -8.45 1.28
N GLY A 191 -4.90 -7.42 2.07
CA GLY A 191 -4.10 -6.23 2.27
C GLY A 191 -4.89 -5.12 2.94
N THR A 192 -4.42 -3.90 2.78
CA THR A 192 -5.01 -2.69 3.38
C THR A 192 -5.19 -1.60 2.33
N LEU A 193 -6.37 -1.02 2.29
CA LEU A 193 -6.66 0.28 1.70
C LEU A 193 -6.74 1.30 2.84
N ALA A 194 -5.96 2.37 2.76
CA ALA A 194 -6.01 3.49 3.69
C ALA A 194 -6.35 4.77 2.93
N VAL A 195 -7.36 5.51 3.37
CA VAL A 195 -7.92 6.65 2.65
C VAL A 195 -7.83 7.90 3.51
N LYS A 196 -7.34 9.00 2.92
CA LYS A 196 -7.39 10.32 3.55
C LYS A 196 -8.85 10.77 3.61
N PRO A 197 -9.43 11.02 4.79
CA PRO A 197 -10.82 11.44 4.91
C PRO A 197 -11.12 12.69 4.07
N TYR A 198 -12.29 12.68 3.42
CA TYR A 198 -12.82 13.81 2.70
C TYR A 198 -14.26 14.04 3.15
N ALA A 199 -14.53 15.19 3.75
CA ALA A 199 -15.80 15.44 4.44
C ALA A 199 -17.03 15.37 3.53
N SER A 200 -16.90 15.76 2.27
CA SER A 200 -18.00 15.73 1.29
C SER A 200 -18.26 14.33 0.69
N GLU A 201 -17.29 13.42 0.83
CA GLU A 201 -17.38 12.06 0.27
C GLU A 201 -16.84 11.05 1.28
N PRO A 202 -17.58 10.72 2.35
CA PRO A 202 -17.14 9.72 3.31
C PRO A 202 -17.02 8.35 2.64
N LEU A 203 -15.92 7.66 2.92
CA LEU A 203 -15.70 6.31 2.40
C LEU A 203 -16.75 5.35 2.97
N GLY A 204 -17.50 4.68 2.11
CA GLY A 204 -18.46 3.65 2.49
C GLY A 204 -17.82 2.50 3.30
N GLU A 205 -18.62 1.56 3.76
CA GLU A 205 -18.12 0.37 4.47
C GLU A 205 -17.68 -0.74 3.50
N GLU A 206 -18.20 -0.71 2.27
CA GLU A 206 -17.87 -1.64 1.20
C GLU A 206 -17.64 -0.92 -0.11
N GLY A 207 -16.82 -1.52 -0.99
CA GLY A 207 -16.55 -1.01 -2.31
C GLY A 207 -15.83 -2.02 -3.21
N PRO A 208 -15.39 -1.59 -4.40
CA PRO A 208 -14.71 -2.46 -5.36
C PRO A 208 -13.42 -3.05 -4.78
N GLY A 209 -13.49 -4.32 -4.35
CA GLY A 209 -12.35 -5.06 -3.81
C GLY A 209 -12.00 -4.78 -2.35
N TRP A 210 -12.85 -4.10 -1.58
CA TRP A 210 -12.61 -3.83 -0.16
C TRP A 210 -13.90 -3.82 0.70
N THR A 211 -13.72 -3.97 2.02
CA THR A 211 -14.77 -3.90 3.04
C THR A 211 -14.26 -3.17 4.28
N ALA A 212 -15.15 -2.83 5.22
CA ALA A 212 -14.75 -2.45 6.57
C ALA A 212 -13.84 -3.53 7.18
N LEU A 213 -12.99 -3.15 8.14
CA LEU A 213 -12.25 -4.11 8.94
C LEU A 213 -13.26 -4.99 9.72
N SER A 214 -13.02 -6.30 9.74
CA SER A 214 -13.79 -7.21 10.59
C SER A 214 -13.54 -6.93 12.08
N ALA A 215 -14.46 -7.38 12.95
CA ALA A 215 -14.27 -7.28 14.39
C ALA A 215 -12.95 -7.90 14.87
N MET A 216 -12.55 -9.01 14.25
CA MET A 216 -11.28 -9.67 14.51
C MET A 216 -10.07 -8.77 14.16
N GLU A 217 -10.11 -8.10 13.02
CA GLU A 217 -9.05 -7.18 12.60
C GLU A 217 -9.01 -5.95 13.52
N GLU A 218 -10.17 -5.40 13.90
CA GLU A 218 -10.25 -4.29 14.85
C GLU A 218 -9.69 -4.66 16.24
N GLU A 219 -9.98 -5.84 16.75
CA GLU A 219 -9.39 -6.31 18.01
C GLU A 219 -7.88 -6.55 17.88
N HIS A 220 -7.42 -7.08 16.75
CA HIS A 220 -6.00 -7.28 16.51
C HIS A 220 -5.20 -5.97 16.59
N LEU A 221 -5.78 -4.86 16.19
CA LEU A 221 -5.16 -3.53 16.34
C LEU A 221 -5.03 -3.06 17.80
N LYS A 222 -5.68 -3.73 18.75
CA LYS A 222 -5.60 -3.45 20.19
C LYS A 222 -4.62 -4.37 20.92
N THR A 223 -3.92 -5.24 20.18
CA THR A 223 -2.94 -6.18 20.74
C THR A 223 -1.52 -5.61 20.67
N ARG A 224 -0.58 -6.31 21.32
CA ARG A 224 0.87 -6.02 21.26
C ARG A 224 1.42 -6.02 19.82
N ALA A 225 0.74 -6.68 18.87
CA ALA A 225 1.11 -6.63 17.46
C ALA A 225 1.00 -5.22 16.84
N SER A 226 0.22 -4.32 17.45
CA SER A 226 0.03 -2.93 16.99
C SER A 226 1.15 -1.97 17.38
N VAL A 227 2.08 -2.38 18.26
CA VAL A 227 3.27 -1.59 18.57
C VAL A 227 4.02 -1.27 17.28
N PRO A 228 4.27 0.03 16.99
CA PRO A 228 4.80 0.44 15.69
C PRO A 228 6.28 0.06 15.49
N TYR A 229 6.73 0.08 14.29
CA TYR A 229 8.14 0.24 13.96
C TYR A 229 8.47 1.73 14.07
N ARG A 230 9.60 2.08 14.70
CA ARG A 230 9.99 3.48 14.94
C ARG A 230 11.35 3.76 14.33
N ASP A 231 11.37 4.81 13.50
CA ASP A 231 12.59 5.34 12.85
C ASP A 231 12.50 6.88 12.83
N PRO A 232 12.69 7.52 14.01
CA PRO A 232 12.45 8.95 14.19
C PRO A 232 13.21 9.85 13.22
N GLU A 233 14.47 9.49 12.91
CA GLU A 233 15.34 10.27 12.04
C GLU A 233 15.27 9.84 10.56
N GLY A 234 14.63 8.68 10.27
CA GLY A 234 14.51 8.14 8.93
C GLY A 234 15.83 7.62 8.34
N VAL A 235 16.72 7.11 9.19
CA VAL A 235 18.07 6.63 8.81
C VAL A 235 18.49 5.34 9.52
N ASP A 236 17.68 4.84 10.46
CA ASP A 236 18.03 3.65 11.23
C ASP A 236 18.05 2.40 10.33
N GLU A 237 18.96 1.49 10.66
CA GLU A 237 19.01 0.15 10.06
C GLU A 237 17.90 -0.74 10.61
N ALA A 238 17.59 -1.80 9.86
CA ALA A 238 16.47 -2.71 10.17
C ALA A 238 16.57 -3.30 11.59
N GLU A 239 17.75 -3.70 12.01
CA GLU A 239 18.03 -4.30 13.31
C GLU A 239 17.73 -3.34 14.47
N ILE A 240 18.09 -2.07 14.33
CA ILE A 240 17.84 -1.02 15.34
C ILE A 240 16.33 -0.79 15.51
N ILE A 241 15.61 -0.69 14.38
CA ILE A 241 14.15 -0.50 14.39
C ILE A 241 13.46 -1.71 15.03
N GLN A 242 13.91 -2.93 14.72
CA GLN A 242 13.36 -4.17 15.30
C GLN A 242 13.62 -4.25 16.82
N GLN A 243 14.85 -4.01 17.27
CA GLN A 243 15.21 -4.02 18.68
C GLN A 243 14.39 -2.98 19.47
N ARG A 244 14.25 -1.76 18.94
CA ARG A 244 13.41 -0.74 19.57
C ARG A 244 11.96 -1.22 19.72
N ARG A 245 11.39 -1.80 18.68
CA ARG A 245 10.03 -2.34 18.70
C ARG A 245 9.88 -3.47 19.70
N GLU A 246 10.84 -4.38 19.78
CA GLU A 246 10.82 -5.50 20.76
C GLU A 246 10.81 -4.96 22.19
N LEU A 247 11.63 -3.97 22.52
CA LEU A 247 11.64 -3.32 23.82
C LEU A 247 10.30 -2.65 24.13
N GLU A 248 9.74 -1.91 23.20
CA GLU A 248 8.41 -1.28 23.34
C GLU A 248 7.32 -2.35 23.56
N GLN A 249 7.38 -3.48 22.84
CA GLN A 249 6.45 -4.60 23.02
C GLN A 249 6.56 -5.26 24.40
N GLN A 250 7.76 -5.35 24.97
CA GLN A 250 7.98 -5.91 26.31
C GLN A 250 7.41 -5.00 27.40
N CYS A 251 7.51 -3.68 27.21
CA CYS A 251 7.07 -2.69 28.18
C CYS A 251 5.59 -2.31 28.05
N CYS A 252 4.91 -2.66 26.95
CA CYS A 252 3.51 -2.27 26.75
C CYS A 252 2.53 -3.19 27.51
N GLU A 253 1.45 -2.62 28.01
CA GLU A 253 0.36 -3.31 28.73
C GLU A 253 -0.63 -4.04 27.80
N LEU A 254 -0.44 -3.97 26.49
CA LEU A 254 -1.36 -4.57 25.52
C LEU A 254 -1.35 -6.09 25.58
N GLU A 255 -2.52 -6.69 25.33
CA GLU A 255 -2.68 -8.15 25.24
C GLU A 255 -1.70 -8.74 24.21
N SER A 256 -1.05 -9.85 24.56
CA SER A 256 -0.18 -10.56 23.60
C SER A 256 -1.02 -11.16 22.47
N THR A 257 -0.45 -11.19 21.25
CA THR A 257 -1.11 -11.79 20.09
C THR A 257 -1.54 -13.25 20.34
N SER A 258 -0.73 -14.00 21.06
CA SER A 258 -1.04 -15.40 21.40
C SER A 258 -2.22 -15.52 22.38
N ALA A 259 -2.32 -14.61 23.38
CA ALA A 259 -3.45 -14.60 24.31
C ALA A 259 -4.74 -14.21 23.58
N TRP A 260 -4.67 -13.16 22.75
CA TRP A 260 -5.78 -12.72 21.89
C TRP A 260 -6.26 -13.84 20.95
N GLN A 261 -5.37 -14.56 20.26
CA GLN A 261 -5.73 -15.67 19.38
C GLN A 261 -6.46 -16.79 20.13
N ARG A 262 -5.97 -17.19 21.32
CA ARG A 262 -6.64 -18.20 22.16
C ARG A 262 -8.04 -17.75 22.55
N ARG A 263 -8.18 -16.52 23.05
CA ARG A 263 -9.48 -15.95 23.45
C ARG A 263 -10.45 -15.89 22.27
N TRP A 264 -9.99 -15.47 21.09
CA TRP A 264 -10.79 -15.36 19.88
C TRP A 264 -11.29 -16.74 19.41
N LEU A 265 -10.43 -17.76 19.41
CA LEU A 265 -10.79 -19.13 19.04
C LEU A 265 -11.80 -19.75 20.03
N MET A 266 -11.62 -19.53 21.32
CA MET A 266 -12.57 -19.99 22.33
C MET A 266 -13.97 -19.36 22.15
N ASN A 267 -14.04 -18.07 21.92
CA ASN A 267 -15.30 -17.36 21.70
C ASN A 267 -16.02 -17.88 20.43
N LYS A 268 -15.28 -18.14 19.35
CA LYS A 268 -15.82 -18.68 18.10
C LYS A 268 -16.41 -20.09 18.31
N THR A 269 -15.75 -20.94 19.09
CA THR A 269 -16.23 -22.29 19.42
C THR A 269 -17.51 -22.22 20.26
N LEU A 270 -17.60 -21.31 21.23
CA LEU A 270 -18.79 -21.12 22.06
C LEU A 270 -19.98 -20.59 21.25
N GLN A 271 -19.74 -19.65 20.33
CA GLN A 271 -20.78 -19.16 19.42
C GLN A 271 -21.33 -20.27 18.52
N GLN A 272 -20.48 -21.07 17.92
CA GLN A 272 -20.90 -22.21 17.09
C GLN A 272 -21.69 -23.27 17.88
N ALA A 273 -21.36 -23.47 19.13
CA ALA A 273 -22.11 -24.37 20.00
C ALA A 273 -23.50 -23.83 20.38
N SER A 274 -23.64 -22.50 20.56
CA SER A 274 -24.93 -21.84 20.83
C SER A 274 -25.85 -21.77 19.63
N ASP A 275 -25.31 -21.69 18.40
CA ASP A 275 -26.07 -21.67 17.16
C ASP A 275 -26.59 -23.07 16.74
N LEU A 276 -26.10 -24.13 17.38
CA LEU A 276 -26.51 -25.53 17.18
C LEU A 276 -27.48 -26.06 18.28
N SER A 277 -27.76 -25.28 19.31
CA SER A 277 -28.69 -25.55 20.39
C SER A 277 -29.99 -24.76 20.22
#